data_760cfc38c3e78b6578b070d3c04aa7b0
#
_entry.id   760cfc38c3e78b6578b070d3c04aa7b0
#
_cell.length_a   1.000
_cell.length_b   1.000
_cell.length_c   1.000
_cell.angle_alpha   90.00
_cell.angle_beta   90.00
_cell.angle_gamma   90.00
#
_symmetry.space_group_name_H-M   'P 1'
#
loop_
_entity.id
_entity.type
_entity.pdbx_description
1 polymer ?
#
loop_
_entity_poly.entity_id
_entity_poly.type
_entity_poly.pdbx_seq_one_letter_code
_entity_poly.pdbx_strand_id
1 'polypeptide(L)'
;MHPIPRAIVSVALFCASGLTAFAQTALPPSLYPDRPITVIVPFSAGGDADIAARNLAVVAQRTLGQSLVMVNRAGASGAIGSSAVHTARPDGYTLLLARVGSQVVLPALQEGLNYKWNDFTFLGLLELNPVVCAVRSESGYKTLKDLVDALRAKPGKLNYSTSGAATILNFGPQLLFDVLKLGKDAALQIAYKGGGEAAMAVLAGDVDFSCGNLTSMIGNIKGGKLHALVTTTPERLKDLPDVPTAREAGYPQLEAIVGWSALYGPPGMARDLVDRWVSTLAVAARDPQWLAATEKSGSIPRVMTPVETEKFAAGQYTVYEKLGRQLQIKLN
;
A
#
# COMPACT_ATOMS: atom_id res chain seq x y z
N MET A 1 -90.66 -14.79 -31.91
CA MET A 1 -89.91 -15.41 -30.81
C MET A 1 -88.42 -15.30 -31.25
N HIS A 2 -87.70 -14.28 -30.78
CA HIS A 2 -86.26 -14.05 -31.07
C HIS A 2 -85.51 -14.32 -29.81
N PRO A 3 -84.35 -15.01 -29.84
CA PRO A 3 -83.51 -15.18 -28.68
C PRO A 3 -82.52 -14.05 -28.58
N ILE A 4 -82.28 -13.56 -27.36
CA ILE A 4 -81.36 -12.50 -26.95
C ILE A 4 -79.97 -13.10 -26.79
N PRO A 5 -78.89 -12.53 -27.30
CA PRO A 5 -77.54 -13.02 -27.04
C PRO A 5 -77.01 -12.50 -25.68
N ARG A 6 -76.46 -13.42 -24.90
CA ARG A 6 -75.70 -13.13 -23.65
C ARG A 6 -74.33 -12.54 -23.97
N ALA A 7 -74.06 -11.32 -23.52
CA ALA A 7 -72.75 -10.75 -23.53
C ALA A 7 -71.93 -11.27 -22.34
N ILE A 8 -70.75 -11.86 -22.63
CA ILE A 8 -69.75 -12.27 -21.61
C ILE A 8 -68.83 -11.07 -21.39
N VAL A 9 -68.88 -10.51 -20.19
CA VAL A 9 -67.98 -9.47 -19.74
C VAL A 9 -66.77 -10.17 -19.13
N SER A 10 -65.62 -10.17 -19.81
CA SER A 10 -64.34 -10.63 -19.26
C SER A 10 -63.68 -9.51 -18.47
N VAL A 11 -63.61 -9.66 -17.15
CA VAL A 11 -62.89 -8.77 -16.27
C VAL A 11 -61.41 -9.22 -16.27
N ALA A 12 -60.54 -8.44 -16.92
CA ALA A 12 -59.09 -8.64 -16.85
C ALA A 12 -58.57 -8.01 -15.57
N LEU A 13 -58.13 -8.85 -14.63
CA LEU A 13 -57.51 -8.47 -13.38
C LEU A 13 -56.03 -8.15 -13.66
N PHE A 14 -55.68 -6.89 -13.74
CA PHE A 14 -54.26 -6.41 -13.83
C PHE A 14 -53.62 -6.50 -12.45
N CYS A 15 -52.81 -7.55 -12.20
CA CYS A 15 -51.93 -7.63 -11.07
C CYS A 15 -50.74 -6.70 -11.33
N ALA A 16 -50.78 -5.47 -10.84
CA ALA A 16 -49.62 -4.55 -10.76
C ALA A 16 -48.72 -5.02 -9.61
N SER A 17 -47.74 -5.86 -9.93
CA SER A 17 -46.65 -6.21 -9.00
C SER A 17 -45.73 -4.96 -8.82
N GLY A 18 -46.03 -4.20 -7.79
CA GLY A 18 -45.13 -3.10 -7.37
C GLY A 18 -43.83 -3.67 -6.86
N LEU A 19 -42.78 -3.62 -7.67
CA LEU A 19 -41.37 -3.74 -7.20
C LEU A 19 -41.09 -2.52 -6.30
N THR A 20 -41.27 -2.70 -5.00
CA THR A 20 -40.72 -1.75 -4.02
C THR A 20 -39.20 -1.93 -4.03
N ALA A 21 -38.50 -1.10 -4.82
CA ALA A 21 -37.09 -0.90 -4.68
C ALA A 21 -36.85 -0.35 -3.26
N PHE A 22 -36.32 -1.19 -2.36
CA PHE A 22 -35.76 -0.71 -1.11
C PHE A 22 -34.59 0.20 -1.45
N ALA A 23 -34.85 1.49 -1.60
CA ALA A 23 -33.84 2.52 -1.56
C ALA A 23 -33.22 2.42 -0.16
N GLN A 24 -32.02 1.84 -0.07
CA GLN A 24 -31.22 1.80 1.14
C GLN A 24 -30.84 3.25 1.43
N THR A 25 -31.64 3.91 2.28
CA THR A 25 -31.37 5.28 2.72
C THR A 25 -30.00 5.31 3.38
N ALA A 26 -29.07 6.07 2.78
CA ALA A 26 -27.83 6.42 3.42
C ALA A 26 -28.19 7.07 4.78
N LEU A 27 -27.56 6.59 5.87
CA LEU A 27 -27.73 7.16 7.19
C LEU A 27 -27.39 8.67 7.12
N PRO A 28 -28.15 9.51 7.85
CA PRO A 28 -27.82 10.93 7.91
C PRO A 28 -26.37 11.10 8.39
N PRO A 29 -25.61 12.06 7.81
CA PRO A 29 -24.18 12.29 8.08
C PRO A 29 -23.84 12.43 9.57
N SER A 30 -24.79 12.86 10.39
CA SER A 30 -24.65 13.02 11.83
C SER A 30 -24.51 11.71 12.62
N LEU A 31 -24.81 10.55 12.02
CA LEU A 31 -24.75 9.23 12.66
C LEU A 31 -23.56 8.37 12.20
N TYR A 32 -22.81 8.80 11.18
CA TYR A 32 -21.64 8.08 10.73
C TYR A 32 -20.40 8.39 11.58
N PRO A 33 -19.64 7.38 12.03
CA PRO A 33 -19.92 5.94 11.96
C PRO A 33 -20.76 5.48 13.18
N ASP A 34 -21.74 4.58 12.96
CA ASP A 34 -22.57 3.95 14.01
C ASP A 34 -22.12 2.52 14.35
N ARG A 35 -21.15 1.97 13.62
CA ARG A 35 -20.61 0.63 13.76
C ARG A 35 -19.12 0.59 13.40
N PRO A 36 -18.38 -0.50 13.73
CA PRO A 36 -16.99 -0.66 13.36
C PRO A 36 -16.72 -0.52 11.85
N ILE A 37 -15.60 0.11 11.52
CA ILE A 37 -15.15 0.33 10.15
C ILE A 37 -14.08 -0.70 9.79
N THR A 38 -14.23 -1.39 8.67
CA THR A 38 -13.24 -2.33 8.16
C THR A 38 -12.19 -1.60 7.33
N VAL A 39 -10.92 -1.79 7.67
CA VAL A 39 -9.79 -1.34 6.84
C VAL A 39 -9.12 -2.55 6.22
N ILE A 40 -9.23 -2.68 4.91
CA ILE A 40 -8.53 -3.71 4.15
C ILE A 40 -7.08 -3.31 4.01
N VAL A 41 -6.20 -4.21 4.46
CA VAL A 41 -4.75 -4.10 4.31
C VAL A 41 -4.32 -5.07 3.21
N PRO A 42 -3.76 -4.59 2.07
CA PRO A 42 -3.53 -5.43 0.88
C PRO A 42 -2.27 -6.31 0.95
N PHE A 43 -1.67 -6.45 2.14
CA PHE A 43 -0.48 -7.25 2.41
C PHE A 43 -0.63 -8.04 3.73
N SER A 44 0.30 -8.95 4.01
CA SER A 44 0.25 -9.78 5.22
C SER A 44 0.37 -8.98 6.51
N ALA A 45 -0.16 -9.55 7.60
CA ALA A 45 -0.08 -8.97 8.93
C ALA A 45 1.37 -8.82 9.41
N GLY A 46 1.62 -7.85 10.29
CA GLY A 46 2.94 -7.56 10.86
C GLY A 46 3.92 -6.86 9.91
N GLY A 47 3.52 -6.60 8.66
CA GLY A 47 4.28 -5.77 7.72
C GLY A 47 3.99 -4.27 7.89
N ASP A 48 4.70 -3.47 7.13
CA ASP A 48 4.61 -2.01 7.11
C ASP A 48 3.19 -1.46 6.90
N ALA A 49 2.42 -2.07 5.99
CA ALA A 49 1.03 -1.70 5.77
C ALA A 49 0.12 -1.97 6.98
N ASP A 50 0.30 -3.10 7.63
CA ASP A 50 -0.48 -3.48 8.81
C ASP A 50 -0.14 -2.59 10.02
N ILE A 51 1.15 -2.27 10.20
CA ILE A 51 1.62 -1.36 11.25
C ILE A 51 1.03 0.04 11.05
N ALA A 52 1.07 0.59 9.84
CA ALA A 52 0.47 1.90 9.51
C ALA A 52 -1.04 1.94 9.82
N ALA A 53 -1.78 0.89 9.42
CA ALA A 53 -3.21 0.79 9.69
C ALA A 53 -3.52 0.76 11.19
N ARG A 54 -2.75 -0.02 11.96
CA ARG A 54 -2.94 -0.13 13.41
C ARG A 54 -2.55 1.15 14.15
N ASN A 55 -1.50 1.84 13.72
CA ASN A 55 -1.16 3.15 14.28
C ASN A 55 -2.29 4.17 14.06
N LEU A 56 -2.86 4.22 12.85
CA LEU A 56 -4.01 5.08 12.56
C LEU A 56 -5.24 4.71 13.39
N ALA A 57 -5.49 3.41 13.60
CA ALA A 57 -6.69 2.92 14.29
C ALA A 57 -6.84 3.51 15.69
N VAL A 58 -5.74 3.70 16.42
CA VAL A 58 -5.77 4.23 17.80
C VAL A 58 -6.35 5.65 17.83
N VAL A 59 -5.87 6.55 16.98
CA VAL A 59 -6.35 7.94 16.94
C VAL A 59 -7.73 8.04 16.29
N ALA A 60 -7.97 7.26 15.23
CA ALA A 60 -9.25 7.26 14.54
C ALA A 60 -10.38 6.77 15.44
N GLN A 61 -10.16 5.74 16.25
CA GLN A 61 -11.15 5.25 17.22
C GLN A 61 -11.54 6.33 18.24
N ARG A 62 -10.57 7.09 18.75
CA ARG A 62 -10.84 8.21 19.68
C ARG A 62 -11.64 9.33 19.02
N THR A 63 -11.36 9.60 17.73
CA THR A 63 -12.00 10.71 16.99
C THR A 63 -13.39 10.35 16.48
N LEU A 64 -13.58 9.10 16.05
CA LEU A 64 -14.82 8.62 15.44
C LEU A 64 -15.78 7.94 16.43
N GLY A 65 -15.29 7.51 17.60
CA GLY A 65 -16.09 6.75 18.57
C GLY A 65 -16.34 5.30 18.19
N GLN A 66 -15.76 4.83 17.06
CA GLN A 66 -15.91 3.47 16.57
C GLN A 66 -14.56 2.84 16.27
N SER A 67 -14.45 1.52 16.46
CA SER A 67 -13.20 0.80 16.20
C SER A 67 -12.94 0.61 14.70
N LEU A 68 -11.67 0.63 14.34
CA LEU A 68 -11.21 0.20 13.03
C LEU A 68 -10.75 -1.26 13.11
N VAL A 69 -11.33 -2.11 12.28
CA VAL A 69 -11.02 -3.55 12.18
C VAL A 69 -10.12 -3.78 10.97
N MET A 70 -8.86 -4.15 11.21
CA MET A 70 -7.91 -4.47 10.13
C MET A 70 -8.16 -5.87 9.59
N VAL A 71 -8.34 -5.97 8.27
CA VAL A 71 -8.48 -7.24 7.55
C VAL A 71 -7.39 -7.34 6.49
N ASN A 72 -6.41 -8.21 6.72
CA ASN A 72 -5.33 -8.45 5.78
C ASN A 72 -5.80 -9.32 4.61
N ARG A 73 -5.81 -8.76 3.38
CA ARG A 73 -6.13 -9.46 2.12
C ARG A 73 -4.94 -9.35 1.17
N ALA A 74 -3.93 -10.16 1.45
CA ALA A 74 -2.69 -10.20 0.67
C ALA A 74 -2.84 -10.98 -0.64
N GLY A 75 -1.97 -10.68 -1.60
CA GLY A 75 -1.81 -11.42 -2.85
C GLY A 75 -1.79 -10.53 -4.10
N ALA A 76 -1.17 -11.03 -5.17
CA ALA A 76 -1.01 -10.36 -6.47
C ALA A 76 -0.52 -8.90 -6.32
N SER A 77 0.59 -8.69 -5.60
CA SER A 77 1.17 -7.35 -5.30
C SER A 77 0.16 -6.37 -4.67
N GLY A 78 -0.86 -6.89 -3.95
CA GLY A 78 -1.90 -6.10 -3.30
C GLY A 78 -3.19 -5.93 -4.12
N ALA A 79 -3.28 -6.48 -5.33
CA ALA A 79 -4.48 -6.39 -6.17
C ALA A 79 -5.72 -6.97 -5.49
N ILE A 80 -5.60 -8.10 -4.78
CA ILE A 80 -6.74 -8.76 -4.14
C ILE A 80 -7.41 -7.84 -3.12
N GLY A 81 -6.64 -7.21 -2.24
CA GLY A 81 -7.16 -6.28 -1.25
C GLY A 81 -7.73 -5.00 -1.87
N SER A 82 -7.01 -4.43 -2.86
CA SER A 82 -7.44 -3.22 -3.56
C SER A 82 -8.74 -3.42 -4.34
N SER A 83 -8.85 -4.53 -5.09
CA SER A 83 -10.07 -4.88 -5.81
C SER A 83 -11.28 -5.06 -4.88
N ALA A 84 -11.07 -5.64 -3.70
CA ALA A 84 -12.14 -5.82 -2.73
C ALA A 84 -12.72 -4.48 -2.23
N VAL A 85 -11.88 -3.44 -2.09
CA VAL A 85 -12.36 -2.11 -1.72
C VAL A 85 -12.93 -1.37 -2.92
N HIS A 86 -12.32 -1.49 -4.11
CA HIS A 86 -12.83 -0.87 -5.34
C HIS A 86 -14.29 -1.26 -5.61
N THR A 87 -14.68 -2.51 -5.32
CA THR A 87 -16.06 -3.01 -5.52
C THR A 87 -16.95 -2.90 -4.30
N ALA A 88 -16.46 -2.37 -3.19
CA ALA A 88 -17.24 -2.18 -1.97
C ALA A 88 -18.22 -1.03 -2.10
N ARG A 89 -19.25 -1.01 -1.22
CA ARG A 89 -20.20 0.11 -1.15
C ARG A 89 -19.49 1.38 -0.66
N PRO A 90 -19.78 2.55 -1.25
CA PRO A 90 -19.14 3.81 -0.86
C PRO A 90 -19.77 4.45 0.41
N ASP A 91 -20.12 3.60 1.39
CA ASP A 91 -20.81 3.98 2.62
C ASP A 91 -19.86 4.33 3.78
N GLY A 92 -18.55 4.31 3.52
CA GLY A 92 -17.50 4.64 4.49
C GLY A 92 -17.11 3.51 5.44
N TYR A 93 -17.75 2.34 5.41
CA TYR A 93 -17.47 1.23 6.32
C TYR A 93 -16.46 0.20 5.81
N THR A 94 -16.04 0.34 4.56
CA THR A 94 -14.93 -0.47 4.00
C THR A 94 -13.94 0.46 3.34
N LEU A 95 -12.74 0.54 3.91
CA LEU A 95 -11.66 1.41 3.44
C LEU A 95 -10.42 0.60 3.10
N LEU A 96 -9.51 1.20 2.37
CA LEU A 96 -8.24 0.62 1.95
C LEU A 96 -7.09 1.36 2.63
N LEU A 97 -6.20 0.63 3.29
CA LEU A 97 -4.86 1.13 3.50
C LEU A 97 -4.09 1.02 2.19
N ALA A 98 -4.09 2.10 1.44
CA ALA A 98 -3.45 2.20 0.14
C ALA A 98 -1.92 2.24 0.25
N ARG A 99 -1.25 1.54 -0.66
CA ARG A 99 0.22 1.48 -0.72
C ARG A 99 0.72 1.80 -2.13
N VAL A 100 1.90 2.37 -2.24
CA VAL A 100 2.51 2.67 -3.54
C VAL A 100 2.50 1.46 -4.48
N GLY A 101 2.83 0.27 -3.98
CA GLY A 101 2.83 -0.96 -4.76
C GLY A 101 1.47 -1.26 -5.38
N SER A 102 0.44 -1.39 -4.55
CA SER A 102 -0.90 -1.79 -4.99
C SER A 102 -1.68 -0.69 -5.72
N GLN A 103 -1.39 0.59 -5.44
CA GLN A 103 -2.19 1.70 -5.97
C GLN A 103 -1.51 2.47 -7.12
N VAL A 104 -0.20 2.34 -7.27
CA VAL A 104 0.55 3.09 -8.28
C VAL A 104 1.39 2.16 -9.15
N VAL A 105 2.27 1.36 -8.54
CA VAL A 105 3.19 0.50 -9.29
C VAL A 105 2.44 -0.55 -10.10
N LEU A 106 1.53 -1.27 -9.46
CA LEU A 106 0.78 -2.33 -10.12
C LEU A 106 -0.11 -1.80 -11.26
N PRO A 107 -0.92 -0.74 -11.08
CA PRO A 107 -1.68 -0.15 -12.18
C PRO A 107 -0.83 0.44 -13.32
N ALA A 108 0.41 0.83 -13.04
CA ALA A 108 1.32 1.34 -14.06
C ALA A 108 1.92 0.22 -14.95
N LEU A 109 1.88 -1.03 -14.49
CA LEU A 109 2.55 -2.15 -15.14
C LEU A 109 1.61 -3.23 -15.67
N GLN A 110 0.43 -3.37 -15.07
CA GLN A 110 -0.50 -4.46 -15.37
C GLN A 110 -1.76 -3.93 -16.03
N GLU A 111 -1.96 -4.35 -17.27
CA GLU A 111 -3.23 -4.19 -17.96
C GLU A 111 -4.29 -5.17 -17.44
N GLY A 112 -5.57 -4.82 -17.63
CA GLY A 112 -6.68 -5.72 -17.26
C GLY A 112 -7.01 -5.80 -15.76
N LEU A 113 -6.44 -4.94 -14.92
CA LEU A 113 -6.91 -4.75 -13.56
C LEU A 113 -8.35 -4.20 -13.59
N ASN A 114 -9.14 -4.58 -12.58
CA ASN A 114 -10.51 -4.06 -12.42
C ASN A 114 -10.54 -2.66 -11.77
N TYR A 115 -9.39 -2.03 -11.55
CA TYR A 115 -9.26 -0.66 -11.04
C TYR A 115 -8.05 0.04 -11.66
N LYS A 116 -8.12 1.36 -11.68
CA LYS A 116 -7.01 2.26 -12.00
C LYS A 116 -6.53 2.95 -10.73
N TRP A 117 -5.34 3.55 -10.78
CA TRP A 117 -4.74 4.25 -9.65
C TRP A 117 -5.62 5.38 -9.09
N ASN A 118 -6.44 6.01 -9.94
CA ASN A 118 -7.30 7.16 -9.64
C ASN A 118 -8.80 6.84 -9.58
N ASP A 119 -9.20 5.59 -9.55
CA ASP A 119 -10.62 5.20 -9.44
C ASP A 119 -11.16 5.33 -8.02
N PHE A 120 -10.31 5.35 -7.02
CA PHE A 120 -10.68 5.38 -5.60
C PHE A 120 -11.03 6.80 -5.12
N THR A 121 -11.80 6.87 -4.04
CA THR A 121 -11.96 8.12 -3.28
C THR A 121 -10.73 8.33 -2.40
N PHE A 122 -9.94 9.37 -2.66
CA PHE A 122 -8.79 9.72 -1.84
C PHE A 122 -9.27 10.34 -0.52
N LEU A 123 -8.79 9.85 0.62
CA LEU A 123 -9.08 10.40 1.94
C LEU A 123 -7.87 11.15 2.51
N GLY A 124 -6.67 10.69 2.22
CA GLY A 124 -5.44 11.36 2.59
C GLY A 124 -4.23 10.44 2.63
N LEU A 125 -3.05 10.98 2.36
CA LEU A 125 -1.77 10.34 2.65
C LEU A 125 -1.53 10.39 4.15
N LEU A 126 -0.87 9.39 4.70
CA LEU A 126 -0.59 9.26 6.14
C LEU A 126 0.89 9.49 6.44
N GLU A 127 1.75 8.84 5.68
CA GLU A 127 3.18 8.77 5.97
C GLU A 127 4.00 8.44 4.72
N LEU A 128 5.26 8.81 4.74
CA LEU A 128 6.29 8.29 3.84
C LEU A 128 7.05 7.17 4.55
N ASN A 129 7.43 6.15 3.78
CA ASN A 129 8.18 5.02 4.30
C ASN A 129 9.57 5.01 3.65
N PRO A 130 10.63 5.36 4.39
CA PRO A 130 12.01 5.20 3.94
C PRO A 130 12.26 3.77 3.46
N VAL A 131 12.98 3.63 2.36
CA VAL A 131 13.42 2.33 1.88
C VAL A 131 14.88 2.14 2.25
N VAL A 132 15.22 0.97 2.78
CA VAL A 132 16.60 0.57 3.09
C VAL A 132 16.91 -0.75 2.40
N CYS A 133 18.14 -0.91 1.94
CA CYS A 133 18.67 -2.22 1.57
C CYS A 133 19.39 -2.80 2.78
N ALA A 134 18.99 -3.98 3.21
CA ALA A 134 19.53 -4.64 4.38
C ALA A 134 19.88 -6.11 4.12
N VAL A 135 20.85 -6.59 4.89
CA VAL A 135 21.33 -7.96 4.90
C VAL A 135 21.29 -8.51 6.33
N ARG A 136 21.45 -9.81 6.51
CA ARG A 136 21.70 -10.38 7.84
C ARG A 136 23.07 -9.89 8.35
N SER A 137 23.15 -9.51 9.63
CA SER A 137 24.38 -8.96 10.21
C SER A 137 25.59 -9.91 10.11
N GLU A 138 25.32 -11.22 10.09
CA GLU A 138 26.33 -12.28 9.96
C GLU A 138 26.72 -12.59 8.50
N SER A 139 26.11 -11.93 7.50
CA SER A 139 26.37 -12.22 6.07
C SER A 139 27.78 -11.86 5.60
N GLY A 140 28.49 -11.06 6.39
CA GLY A 140 29.82 -10.53 6.01
C GLY A 140 29.77 -9.24 5.18
N TYR A 141 28.62 -8.87 4.60
CA TYR A 141 28.46 -7.60 3.87
C TYR A 141 28.29 -6.45 4.87
N LYS A 142 29.21 -5.48 4.86
CA LYS A 142 29.22 -4.32 5.77
C LYS A 142 28.80 -3.02 5.08
N THR A 143 28.93 -2.96 3.78
CA THR A 143 28.62 -1.79 2.95
C THR A 143 27.80 -2.20 1.73
N LEU A 144 27.12 -1.23 1.11
CA LEU A 144 26.47 -1.48 -0.17
C LEU A 144 27.47 -1.96 -1.22
N LYS A 145 28.71 -1.45 -1.17
CA LYS A 145 29.78 -1.87 -2.06
C LYS A 145 30.07 -3.36 -1.94
N ASP A 146 30.11 -3.93 -0.74
CA ASP A 146 30.36 -5.37 -0.55
C ASP A 146 29.27 -6.22 -1.23
N LEU A 147 28.00 -5.81 -1.07
CA LEU A 147 26.89 -6.47 -1.76
C LEU A 147 27.00 -6.34 -3.29
N VAL A 148 27.36 -5.15 -3.79
CA VAL A 148 27.57 -4.90 -5.22
C VAL A 148 28.70 -5.74 -5.78
N ASP A 149 29.82 -5.84 -5.06
CA ASP A 149 30.96 -6.68 -5.48
C ASP A 149 30.57 -8.16 -5.50
N ALA A 150 29.76 -8.63 -4.53
CA ALA A 150 29.27 -10.01 -4.53
C ALA A 150 28.29 -10.27 -5.69
N LEU A 151 27.40 -9.33 -6.04
CA LEU A 151 26.52 -9.42 -7.19
C LEU A 151 27.31 -9.53 -8.51
N ARG A 152 28.39 -8.76 -8.64
CA ARG A 152 29.30 -8.82 -9.81
C ARG A 152 30.08 -10.12 -9.89
N ALA A 153 30.57 -10.60 -8.74
CA ALA A 153 31.38 -11.81 -8.69
C ALA A 153 30.55 -13.09 -8.92
N LYS A 154 29.27 -13.06 -8.58
CA LYS A 154 28.38 -14.22 -8.62
C LYS A 154 27.02 -13.89 -9.25
N PRO A 155 26.95 -13.52 -10.54
CA PRO A 155 25.69 -13.15 -11.21
C PRO A 155 24.66 -14.27 -11.10
N GLY A 156 23.43 -13.92 -10.67
CA GLY A 156 22.30 -14.84 -10.54
C GLY A 156 22.42 -15.87 -9.40
N LYS A 157 23.41 -15.75 -8.52
CA LYS A 157 23.58 -16.69 -7.39
C LYS A 157 23.00 -16.16 -6.08
N LEU A 158 23.00 -14.84 -5.89
CA LEU A 158 22.33 -14.23 -4.76
C LEU A 158 20.82 -14.18 -5.00
N ASN A 159 20.06 -14.08 -3.90
CA ASN A 159 18.63 -13.92 -3.96
C ASN A 159 18.16 -12.76 -3.07
N TYR A 160 17.00 -12.23 -3.35
CA TYR A 160 16.41 -11.14 -2.57
C TYR A 160 14.91 -11.33 -2.38
N SER A 161 14.42 -10.86 -1.22
CA SER A 161 12.99 -10.94 -0.90
C SER A 161 12.21 -9.74 -1.44
N THR A 162 10.99 -10.03 -1.89
CA THR A 162 10.01 -9.02 -2.30
C THR A 162 8.63 -9.32 -1.75
N SER A 163 7.70 -8.36 -1.85
CA SER A 163 6.27 -8.60 -1.60
C SER A 163 5.45 -8.68 -2.90
N GLY A 164 6.13 -9.05 -4.00
CA GLY A 164 5.56 -9.18 -5.33
C GLY A 164 6.31 -8.35 -6.37
N ALA A 165 6.17 -8.71 -7.64
CA ALA A 165 6.91 -8.10 -8.76
C ALA A 165 6.58 -6.60 -8.93
N ALA A 166 5.32 -6.20 -8.69
CA ALA A 166 4.86 -4.81 -8.76
C ALA A 166 4.94 -4.09 -7.41
N THR A 167 6.03 -4.27 -6.68
CA THR A 167 6.25 -3.57 -5.40
C THR A 167 7.60 -2.90 -5.35
N ILE A 168 7.75 -1.90 -4.47
CA ILE A 168 9.04 -1.21 -4.30
C ILE A 168 10.15 -2.15 -3.84
N LEU A 169 9.81 -3.26 -3.17
CA LEU A 169 10.77 -4.28 -2.76
C LEU A 169 11.42 -4.98 -3.96
N ASN A 170 10.76 -4.97 -5.13
CA ASN A 170 11.36 -5.41 -6.39
C ASN A 170 12.03 -4.25 -7.15
N PHE A 171 11.39 -3.08 -7.18
CA PHE A 171 11.91 -1.92 -7.92
C PHE A 171 13.25 -1.42 -7.35
N GLY A 172 13.45 -1.46 -6.05
CA GLY A 172 14.71 -1.08 -5.41
C GLY A 172 15.91 -1.87 -5.94
N PRO A 173 15.93 -3.22 -5.80
CA PRO A 173 16.97 -4.06 -6.36
C PRO A 173 17.11 -3.93 -7.88
N GLN A 174 16.01 -3.94 -8.63
CA GLN A 174 16.04 -3.85 -10.09
C GLN A 174 16.64 -2.52 -10.58
N LEU A 175 16.31 -1.41 -9.92
CA LEU A 175 16.93 -0.13 -10.23
C LEU A 175 18.42 -0.11 -9.87
N LEU A 176 18.81 -0.71 -8.75
CA LEU A 176 20.22 -0.88 -8.40
C LEU A 176 20.96 -1.70 -9.48
N PHE A 177 20.38 -2.81 -9.94
CA PHE A 177 20.99 -3.64 -11.00
C PHE A 177 21.13 -2.86 -12.32
N ASP A 178 20.13 -2.07 -12.69
CA ASP A 178 20.15 -1.24 -13.90
C ASP A 178 21.26 -0.18 -13.83
N VAL A 179 21.32 0.57 -12.73
CA VAL A 179 22.35 1.59 -12.49
C VAL A 179 23.77 0.98 -12.52
N LEU A 180 23.91 -0.24 -12.01
CA LEU A 180 25.18 -0.98 -12.01
C LEU A 180 25.46 -1.71 -13.32
N LYS A 181 24.51 -1.74 -14.26
CA LYS A 181 24.59 -2.47 -15.54
C LYS A 181 24.82 -3.97 -15.35
N LEU A 182 24.18 -4.57 -14.34
CA LEU A 182 24.31 -5.99 -14.00
C LEU A 182 23.27 -6.88 -14.72
N GLY A 183 22.26 -6.29 -15.35
CA GLY A 183 21.11 -7.01 -15.90
C GLY A 183 20.07 -7.39 -14.82
N LYS A 184 18.84 -7.64 -15.29
CA LYS A 184 17.67 -7.90 -14.40
C LYS A 184 17.81 -9.18 -13.55
N ASP A 185 18.61 -10.14 -14.02
CA ASP A 185 18.80 -11.45 -13.40
C ASP A 185 20.09 -11.49 -12.54
N ALA A 186 20.60 -10.32 -12.11
CA ALA A 186 21.78 -10.22 -11.23
C ALA A 186 21.59 -10.94 -9.89
N ALA A 187 20.35 -11.03 -9.39
CA ALA A 187 19.95 -11.88 -8.29
C ALA A 187 18.54 -12.43 -8.50
N LEU A 188 18.22 -13.56 -7.85
CA LEU A 188 16.91 -14.21 -7.93
C LEU A 188 15.88 -13.52 -7.02
N GLN A 189 14.73 -13.20 -7.57
CA GLN A 189 13.61 -12.67 -6.82
C GLN A 189 12.84 -13.79 -6.09
N ILE A 190 12.65 -13.67 -4.78
CA ILE A 190 11.80 -14.56 -3.97
C ILE A 190 10.63 -13.73 -3.42
N ALA A 191 9.41 -14.07 -3.84
CA ALA A 191 8.21 -13.32 -3.50
C ALA A 191 7.52 -13.87 -2.23
N TYR A 192 7.15 -12.96 -1.33
CA TYR A 192 6.39 -13.20 -0.10
C TYR A 192 5.07 -12.40 -0.14
N LYS A 193 4.18 -12.60 0.84
CA LYS A 193 2.86 -11.94 0.88
C LYS A 193 2.89 -10.51 1.46
N GLY A 194 4.03 -10.08 1.99
CA GLY A 194 4.20 -8.74 2.56
C GLY A 194 5.62 -8.44 3.01
N GLY A 195 5.88 -7.17 3.35
CA GLY A 195 7.20 -6.70 3.79
C GLY A 195 7.70 -7.36 5.07
N GLY A 196 6.79 -7.71 6.00
CA GLY A 196 7.15 -8.42 7.23
C GLY A 196 7.73 -9.80 6.96
N GLU A 197 7.06 -10.62 6.14
CA GLU A 197 7.57 -11.95 5.74
C GLU A 197 8.87 -11.82 4.95
N ALA A 198 8.97 -10.84 4.05
CA ALA A 198 10.18 -10.56 3.29
C ALA A 198 11.38 -10.21 4.19
N ALA A 199 11.17 -9.41 5.24
CA ALA A 199 12.20 -9.06 6.22
C ALA A 199 12.61 -10.26 7.09
N MET A 200 11.64 -11.10 7.48
CA MET A 200 11.91 -12.33 8.24
C MET A 200 12.73 -13.35 7.43
N ALA A 201 12.51 -13.43 6.11
CA ALA A 201 13.30 -14.30 5.23
C ALA A 201 14.78 -13.89 5.18
N VAL A 202 15.10 -12.58 5.20
CA VAL A 202 16.49 -12.12 5.33
C VAL A 202 17.05 -12.49 6.68
N LEU A 203 16.27 -12.28 7.76
CA LEU A 203 16.69 -12.60 9.12
C LEU A 203 16.98 -14.10 9.30
N ALA A 204 16.17 -14.96 8.70
CA ALA A 204 16.36 -16.41 8.72
C ALA A 204 17.56 -16.88 7.87
N GLY A 205 17.98 -16.05 6.89
CA GLY A 205 19.01 -16.42 5.92
C GLY A 205 18.46 -17.22 4.72
N ASP A 206 17.13 -17.22 4.54
CA ASP A 206 16.48 -17.84 3.37
C ASP A 206 16.76 -17.05 2.10
N VAL A 207 17.06 -15.75 2.25
CA VAL A 207 17.49 -14.85 1.19
C VAL A 207 18.67 -14.01 1.64
N ASP A 208 19.48 -13.55 0.67
CA ASP A 208 20.71 -12.81 0.96
C ASP A 208 20.46 -11.37 1.38
N PHE A 209 19.48 -10.70 0.77
CA PHE A 209 19.17 -9.29 1.06
C PHE A 209 17.72 -8.92 0.76
N SER A 210 17.33 -7.74 1.22
CA SER A 210 16.07 -7.08 0.85
C SER A 210 16.29 -5.59 0.73
N CYS A 211 15.65 -4.94 -0.27
CA CYS A 211 15.50 -3.49 -0.32
C CYS A 211 14.02 -3.17 -0.13
N GLY A 212 13.62 -2.80 1.07
CA GLY A 212 12.21 -2.62 1.43
C GLY A 212 11.98 -1.51 2.44
N ASN A 213 10.72 -1.34 2.82
CA ASN A 213 10.36 -0.32 3.79
C ASN A 213 11.04 -0.58 5.14
N LEU A 214 11.66 0.47 5.69
CA LEU A 214 12.34 0.43 6.98
C LEU A 214 11.43 -0.10 8.08
N THR A 215 10.14 0.25 8.05
CA THR A 215 9.13 -0.17 9.03
C THR A 215 9.12 -1.67 9.29
N SER A 216 9.31 -2.49 8.26
CA SER A 216 9.37 -3.96 8.41
C SER A 216 10.68 -4.47 9.00
N MET A 217 11.73 -3.66 9.03
CA MET A 217 13.11 -4.07 9.38
C MET A 217 13.69 -3.32 10.58
N ILE A 218 13.15 -2.15 10.96
CA ILE A 218 13.75 -1.24 11.95
C ILE A 218 14.07 -1.92 13.29
N GLY A 219 13.16 -2.77 13.79
CA GLY A 219 13.36 -3.49 15.05
C GLY A 219 14.55 -4.45 14.99
N ASN A 220 14.70 -5.17 13.88
CA ASN A 220 15.82 -6.10 13.68
C ASN A 220 17.13 -5.37 13.39
N ILE A 221 17.08 -4.21 12.74
CA ILE A 221 18.28 -3.37 12.51
C ILE A 221 18.76 -2.78 13.84
N LYS A 222 17.87 -2.15 14.63
CA LYS A 222 18.21 -1.63 15.96
C LYS A 222 18.63 -2.73 16.94
N GLY A 223 18.11 -3.95 16.77
CA GLY A 223 18.51 -5.14 17.53
C GLY A 223 19.80 -5.80 17.04
N GLY A 224 20.48 -5.24 16.04
CA GLY A 224 21.76 -5.74 15.52
C GLY A 224 21.65 -7.07 14.76
N LYS A 225 20.45 -7.54 14.42
CA LYS A 225 20.22 -8.80 13.70
C LYS A 225 20.25 -8.61 12.18
N LEU A 226 19.79 -7.46 11.71
CA LEU A 226 19.94 -7.00 10.33
C LEU A 226 20.89 -5.82 10.28
N HIS A 227 21.61 -5.70 9.19
CA HIS A 227 22.51 -4.59 8.90
C HIS A 227 22.01 -3.82 7.67
N ALA A 228 21.67 -2.53 7.87
CA ALA A 228 21.24 -1.65 6.79
C ALA A 228 22.48 -1.10 6.06
N LEU A 229 22.52 -1.30 4.74
CA LEU A 229 23.65 -0.90 3.91
C LEU A 229 23.48 0.50 3.29
N VAL A 230 22.23 0.91 3.05
CA VAL A 230 21.91 2.19 2.41
C VAL A 230 20.45 2.53 2.64
N THR A 231 20.12 3.84 2.70
CA THR A 231 18.76 4.34 2.62
C THR A 231 18.53 5.13 1.33
N THR A 232 17.30 5.07 0.77
CA THR A 232 16.92 5.86 -0.42
C THR A 232 16.48 7.29 -0.09
N THR A 233 16.49 7.68 1.18
CA THR A 233 16.12 9.03 1.61
C THR A 233 17.19 10.05 1.18
N PRO A 234 16.80 11.31 0.89
CA PRO A 234 17.77 12.36 0.53
C PRO A 234 18.78 12.67 1.64
N GLU A 235 18.36 12.49 2.90
CA GLU A 235 19.15 12.72 4.11
C GLU A 235 19.20 11.44 4.96
N ARG A 236 20.24 11.32 5.79
CA ARG A 236 20.34 10.20 6.74
C ARG A 236 19.19 10.23 7.74
N LEU A 237 18.72 9.04 8.08
CA LEU A 237 17.64 8.88 9.05
C LEU A 237 18.17 9.12 10.47
N LYS A 238 17.42 9.89 11.29
CA LYS A 238 17.79 10.17 12.70
C LYS A 238 18.00 8.87 13.50
N ASP A 239 17.17 7.89 13.23
CA ASP A 239 17.20 6.58 13.91
C ASP A 239 18.30 5.65 13.43
N LEU A 240 18.93 5.94 12.30
CA LEU A 240 20.01 5.18 11.67
C LEU A 240 21.08 6.13 11.13
N PRO A 241 21.75 6.92 12.00
CA PRO A 241 22.69 7.97 11.58
C PRO A 241 23.92 7.42 10.86
N ASP A 242 24.28 6.16 11.11
CA ASP A 242 25.44 5.52 10.49
C ASP A 242 25.15 4.93 9.11
N VAL A 243 23.85 4.83 8.72
CA VAL A 243 23.45 4.29 7.42
C VAL A 243 23.56 5.38 6.36
N PRO A 244 24.43 5.22 5.33
CA PRO A 244 24.58 6.21 4.28
C PRO A 244 23.32 6.32 3.42
N THR A 245 23.11 7.51 2.85
CA THR A 245 22.11 7.72 1.80
C THR A 245 22.57 7.11 0.48
N ALA A 246 21.63 6.85 -0.42
CA ALA A 246 21.94 6.38 -1.77
C ALA A 246 22.88 7.34 -2.52
N ARG A 247 22.71 8.64 -2.30
CA ARG A 247 23.59 9.69 -2.86
C ARG A 247 25.01 9.60 -2.32
N GLU A 248 25.18 9.44 -1.00
CA GLU A 248 26.49 9.27 -0.37
C GLU A 248 27.17 7.97 -0.82
N ALA A 249 26.38 6.94 -1.11
CA ALA A 249 26.88 5.67 -1.65
C ALA A 249 27.19 5.71 -3.17
N GLY A 250 26.93 6.84 -3.86
CA GLY A 250 27.19 7.01 -5.28
C GLY A 250 26.04 6.58 -6.22
N TYR A 251 24.84 6.31 -5.68
CA TYR A 251 23.68 5.83 -6.43
C TYR A 251 22.43 6.72 -6.22
N PRO A 252 22.49 8.05 -6.53
CA PRO A 252 21.39 8.97 -6.27
C PRO A 252 20.07 8.61 -6.98
N GLN A 253 20.12 7.79 -8.04
CA GLN A 253 18.95 7.34 -8.77
C GLN A 253 17.99 6.52 -7.87
N LEU A 254 18.50 5.84 -6.83
CA LEU A 254 17.68 5.07 -5.88
C LEU A 254 16.75 5.96 -5.04
N GLU A 255 16.97 7.27 -4.97
CA GLU A 255 16.07 8.23 -4.31
C GLU A 255 14.67 8.26 -4.97
N ALA A 256 14.54 7.76 -6.21
CA ALA A 256 13.25 7.60 -6.88
C ALA A 256 12.34 6.54 -6.23
N ILE A 257 12.90 5.65 -5.42
CA ILE A 257 12.18 4.58 -4.75
C ILE A 257 11.69 5.08 -3.39
N VAL A 258 10.41 5.42 -3.31
CA VAL A 258 9.76 5.96 -2.11
C VAL A 258 8.55 5.11 -1.74
N GLY A 259 8.50 4.65 -0.50
CA GLY A 259 7.32 4.01 0.07
C GLY A 259 6.37 5.05 0.68
N TRP A 260 5.07 4.73 0.69
CA TRP A 260 4.07 5.54 1.37
C TRP A 260 2.83 4.75 1.73
N SER A 261 2.09 5.23 2.73
CA SER A 261 0.77 4.76 3.14
C SER A 261 -0.25 5.88 2.99
N ALA A 262 -1.46 5.54 2.54
CA ALA A 262 -2.58 6.46 2.45
C ALA A 262 -3.88 5.75 2.83
N LEU A 263 -4.92 6.50 3.14
CA LEU A 263 -6.26 5.97 3.33
C LEU A 263 -7.12 6.32 2.12
N TYR A 264 -7.73 5.29 1.51
CA TYR A 264 -8.65 5.45 0.38
C TYR A 264 -9.99 4.79 0.70
N GLY A 265 -11.03 5.29 0.06
CA GLY A 265 -12.34 4.65 0.07
C GLY A 265 -12.72 4.11 -1.30
N PRO A 266 -13.84 3.35 -1.40
CA PRO A 266 -14.41 2.93 -2.66
C PRO A 266 -14.71 4.13 -3.57
N PRO A 267 -14.84 3.93 -4.89
CA PRO A 267 -15.26 4.99 -5.80
C PRO A 267 -16.60 5.63 -5.40
N GLY A 268 -16.68 6.95 -5.45
CA GLY A 268 -17.96 7.67 -5.29
C GLY A 268 -18.45 7.82 -3.85
N MET A 269 -17.57 7.86 -2.84
CA MET A 269 -17.99 8.22 -1.48
C MET A 269 -18.58 9.62 -1.43
N ALA A 270 -19.65 9.78 -0.64
CA ALA A 270 -20.31 11.07 -0.41
C ALA A 270 -19.35 12.08 0.27
N ARG A 271 -19.50 13.35 -0.06
CA ARG A 271 -18.61 14.44 0.38
C ARG A 271 -18.50 14.54 1.90
N ASP A 272 -19.59 14.39 2.61
CA ASP A 272 -19.65 14.44 4.06
C ASP A 272 -18.85 13.30 4.74
N LEU A 273 -18.84 12.11 4.15
CA LEU A 273 -18.00 10.99 4.61
C LEU A 273 -16.52 11.30 4.38
N VAL A 274 -16.18 11.88 3.23
CA VAL A 274 -14.81 12.31 2.93
C VAL A 274 -14.37 13.38 3.94
N ASP A 275 -15.18 14.41 4.16
CA ASP A 275 -14.87 15.50 5.08
C ASP A 275 -14.72 15.00 6.54
N ARG A 276 -15.48 13.97 6.94
CA ARG A 276 -15.32 13.32 8.25
C ARG A 276 -13.95 12.64 8.37
N TRP A 277 -13.48 11.93 7.32
CA TRP A 277 -12.16 11.31 7.31
C TRP A 277 -11.04 12.33 7.21
N VAL A 278 -11.17 13.37 6.39
CA VAL A 278 -10.20 14.48 6.32
C VAL A 278 -10.01 15.10 7.70
N SER A 279 -11.10 15.37 8.41
CA SER A 279 -11.04 15.89 9.79
C SER A 279 -10.36 14.92 10.76
N THR A 280 -10.62 13.62 10.63
CA THR A 280 -9.98 12.58 11.44
C THR A 280 -8.47 12.51 11.19
N LEU A 281 -8.04 12.57 9.93
CA LEU A 281 -6.63 12.58 9.57
C LEU A 281 -5.93 13.89 10.00
N ALA A 282 -6.63 15.02 9.99
CA ALA A 282 -6.10 16.29 10.51
C ALA A 282 -5.88 16.25 12.04
N VAL A 283 -6.69 15.48 12.78
CA VAL A 283 -6.44 15.20 14.21
C VAL A 283 -5.21 14.31 14.35
N ALA A 284 -5.10 13.23 13.56
CA ALA A 284 -3.95 12.33 13.58
C ALA A 284 -2.64 13.08 13.32
N ALA A 285 -2.63 14.03 12.37
CA ALA A 285 -1.46 14.84 12.02
C ALA A 285 -0.88 15.64 13.20
N ARG A 286 -1.66 15.84 14.26
CA ARG A 286 -1.28 16.61 15.46
C ARG A 286 -1.27 15.75 16.73
N ASP A 287 -1.63 14.49 16.64
CA ASP A 287 -1.70 13.59 17.79
C ASP A 287 -0.30 13.09 18.16
N PRO A 288 0.23 13.46 19.36
CA PRO A 288 1.59 13.09 19.74
C PRO A 288 1.81 11.59 19.81
N GLN A 289 0.78 10.80 20.15
CA GLN A 289 0.87 9.35 20.23
C GLN A 289 1.00 8.73 18.85
N TRP A 290 0.19 9.19 17.87
CA TRP A 290 0.28 8.73 16.50
C TRP A 290 1.61 9.11 15.83
N LEU A 291 2.06 10.37 16.04
CA LEU A 291 3.34 10.86 15.53
C LEU A 291 4.50 10.01 16.08
N ALA A 292 4.56 9.82 17.40
CA ALA A 292 5.61 9.02 18.04
C ALA A 292 5.57 7.54 17.61
N ALA A 293 4.39 6.94 17.45
CA ALA A 293 4.25 5.55 16.99
C ALA A 293 4.71 5.39 15.54
N THR A 294 4.39 6.36 14.67
CA THR A 294 4.78 6.37 13.26
C THR A 294 6.29 6.56 13.13
N GLU A 295 6.89 7.52 13.85
CA GLU A 295 8.34 7.72 13.86
C GLU A 295 9.08 6.50 14.42
N LYS A 296 8.62 5.95 15.54
CA LYS A 296 9.20 4.75 16.15
C LYS A 296 9.18 3.54 15.21
N SER A 297 8.19 3.45 14.33
CA SER A 297 8.14 2.42 13.29
C SER A 297 9.07 2.68 12.11
N GLY A 298 9.85 3.77 12.11
CA GLY A 298 10.76 4.13 11.03
C GLY A 298 10.08 4.82 9.84
N SER A 299 8.82 5.23 9.99
CA SER A 299 8.09 6.02 9.00
C SER A 299 8.20 7.51 9.29
N ILE A 300 7.95 8.35 8.29
CA ILE A 300 7.94 9.80 8.39
C ILE A 300 6.48 10.26 8.32
N PRO A 301 5.91 10.77 9.43
CA PRO A 301 4.54 11.30 9.44
C PRO A 301 4.39 12.41 8.38
N ARG A 302 3.41 12.27 7.52
CA ARG A 302 3.12 13.26 6.48
C ARG A 302 1.67 13.17 6.02
N VAL A 303 0.78 13.82 6.76
CA VAL A 303 -0.64 13.85 6.36
C VAL A 303 -0.84 14.89 5.27
N MET A 304 -1.46 14.44 4.17
CA MET A 304 -1.86 15.28 3.03
C MET A 304 -3.37 15.23 2.85
N THR A 305 -3.94 16.32 2.33
CA THR A 305 -5.34 16.39 1.90
C THR A 305 -5.62 15.43 0.72
N PRO A 306 -6.90 15.12 0.42
CA PRO A 306 -7.25 14.31 -0.75
C PRO A 306 -6.63 14.82 -2.06
N VAL A 307 -6.70 16.12 -2.32
CA VAL A 307 -6.17 16.76 -3.54
C VAL A 307 -4.65 16.64 -3.62
N GLU A 308 -3.95 16.89 -2.52
CA GLU A 308 -2.50 16.74 -2.46
C GLU A 308 -2.08 15.28 -2.62
N THR A 309 -2.84 14.35 -2.02
CA THR A 309 -2.62 12.90 -2.14
C THR A 309 -2.77 12.42 -3.57
N GLU A 310 -3.85 12.85 -4.27
CA GLU A 310 -4.07 12.52 -5.66
C GLU A 310 -2.94 13.06 -6.55
N LYS A 311 -2.56 14.32 -6.39
CA LYS A 311 -1.44 14.93 -7.11
C LYS A 311 -0.12 14.19 -6.87
N PHE A 312 0.14 13.81 -5.62
CA PHE A 312 1.34 13.03 -5.25
C PHE A 312 1.31 11.65 -5.92
N ALA A 313 0.17 10.92 -5.83
CA ALA A 313 0.01 9.61 -6.44
C ALA A 313 0.15 9.65 -7.98
N ALA A 314 -0.39 10.69 -8.65
CA ALA A 314 -0.23 10.92 -10.08
C ALA A 314 1.25 11.09 -10.48
N GLY A 315 2.00 11.88 -9.71
CA GLY A 315 3.44 12.03 -9.92
C GLY A 315 4.20 10.71 -9.76
N GLN A 316 3.87 9.96 -8.73
CA GLN A 316 4.45 8.62 -8.49
C GLN A 316 4.08 7.63 -9.62
N TYR A 317 2.84 7.65 -10.12
CA TYR A 317 2.41 6.81 -11.23
C TYR A 317 3.29 7.04 -12.48
N THR A 318 3.52 8.30 -12.83
CA THR A 318 4.39 8.66 -13.97
C THR A 318 5.83 8.16 -13.77
N VAL A 319 6.37 8.28 -12.55
CA VAL A 319 7.72 7.78 -12.22
C VAL A 319 7.80 6.26 -12.39
N TYR A 320 6.85 5.52 -11.82
CA TYR A 320 6.88 4.05 -11.86
C TYR A 320 6.51 3.49 -13.23
N GLU A 321 5.66 4.15 -14.01
CA GLU A 321 5.42 3.80 -15.42
C GLU A 321 6.71 3.90 -16.22
N LYS A 322 7.46 5.00 -16.07
CA LYS A 322 8.76 5.19 -16.73
C LYS A 322 9.79 4.16 -16.28
N LEU A 323 9.92 3.95 -14.96
CA LEU A 323 10.84 2.95 -14.40
C LEU A 323 10.48 1.53 -14.84
N GLY A 324 9.20 1.16 -14.87
CA GLY A 324 8.75 -0.15 -15.32
C GLY A 324 9.15 -0.45 -16.76
N ARG A 325 9.02 0.54 -17.65
CA ARG A 325 9.49 0.42 -19.05
C ARG A 325 11.02 0.31 -19.12
N GLN A 326 11.75 1.15 -18.38
CA GLN A 326 13.22 1.15 -18.34
C GLN A 326 13.77 -0.18 -17.84
N LEU A 327 13.21 -0.69 -16.74
CA LEU A 327 13.64 -1.93 -16.08
C LEU A 327 13.06 -3.19 -16.74
N GLN A 328 12.22 -3.04 -17.76
CA GLN A 328 11.54 -4.12 -18.48
C GLN A 328 10.82 -5.10 -17.54
N ILE A 329 10.23 -4.57 -16.44
CA ILE A 329 9.47 -5.39 -15.51
C ILE A 329 8.16 -5.79 -16.18
N LYS A 330 7.96 -7.09 -16.38
CA LYS A 330 6.74 -7.67 -16.92
C LYS A 330 6.00 -8.39 -15.81
N LEU A 331 4.69 -8.21 -15.79
CA LEU A 331 3.78 -8.97 -14.92
C LEU A 331 3.09 -10.00 -15.79
N ASN A 332 3.18 -11.26 -15.40
CA ASN A 332 2.53 -12.38 -16.09
C ASN A 332 1.07 -12.49 -15.66
#